data_15dd925fdfc4f5db7521fd72899aa088
#
_entry.id   15dd925fdfc4f5db7521fd72899aa088
#
_cell.length_a   1.000
_cell.length_b   1.000
_cell.length_c   1.000
_cell.angle_alpha   90.00
_cell.angle_beta   90.00
_cell.angle_gamma   90.00
#
_symmetry.space_group_name_H-M   'P 1'
#
loop_
_entity.id
_entity.type
_entity.pdbx_description
1 polymer ?
#
loop_
_entity_poly.entity_id
_entity_poly.type
_entity_poly.pdbx_seq_one_letter_code
_entity_poly.pdbx_strand_id
1 'polypeptide(L)'
;MISTLFTSILAIWLLILSVRIIALRGASFLKFFAFNNFGEKALSRSVRAQGNFIEYTPFFLILLFIAEFNGSHPHFLYLVSCLYLISRLMHGIGFGFMRHSPFLRVGGTTLTFVSILMIAVFNIYEVISSF
;
A
#
# COMPACT_ATOMS: atom_id res chain seq x y z
N MET A 1 -2.54 18.26 -6.87
CA MET A 1 -2.24 17.76 -5.51
C MET A 1 -1.64 16.36 -5.61
N ILE A 2 -0.48 16.18 -4.99
CA ILE A 2 0.27 14.91 -4.98
C ILE A 2 -0.51 13.85 -4.19
N SER A 3 -1.05 14.22 -3.04
CA SER A 3 -1.89 13.34 -2.21
C SER A 3 -3.09 12.80 -2.99
N THR A 4 -3.76 13.61 -3.79
CA THR A 4 -4.89 13.18 -4.64
C THR A 4 -4.46 12.12 -5.65
N LEU A 5 -3.32 12.34 -6.33
CA LEU A 5 -2.79 11.39 -7.30
C LEU A 5 -2.51 10.02 -6.66
N PHE A 6 -1.75 10.01 -5.57
CA PHE A 6 -1.36 8.74 -4.93
C PHE A 6 -2.53 8.06 -4.23
N THR A 7 -3.48 8.82 -3.65
CA THR A 7 -4.73 8.25 -3.13
C THR A 7 -5.51 7.53 -4.21
N SER A 8 -5.62 8.13 -5.41
CA SER A 8 -6.36 7.52 -6.53
C SER A 8 -5.68 6.24 -7.02
N ILE A 9 -4.35 6.25 -7.16
CA ILE A 9 -3.59 5.05 -7.57
C ILE A 9 -3.74 3.94 -6.52
N LEU A 10 -3.61 4.27 -5.24
CA LEU A 10 -3.74 3.30 -4.15
C LEU A 10 -5.17 2.77 -4.02
N ALA A 11 -6.19 3.58 -4.31
CA ALA A 11 -7.58 3.12 -4.36
C ALA A 11 -7.80 2.08 -5.48
N ILE A 12 -7.21 2.29 -6.66
CA ILE A 12 -7.24 1.30 -7.74
C ILE A 12 -6.54 0.00 -7.30
N TRP A 13 -5.41 0.10 -6.61
CA TRP A 13 -4.71 -1.07 -6.09
C TRP A 13 -5.56 -1.83 -5.05
N LEU A 14 -6.25 -1.13 -4.16
CA LEU A 14 -7.20 -1.74 -3.23
C LEU A 14 -8.29 -2.53 -3.96
N LEU A 15 -8.85 -1.98 -5.04
CA LEU A 15 -9.85 -2.67 -5.85
C LEU A 15 -9.28 -3.94 -6.50
N ILE A 16 -8.05 -3.89 -7.00
CA ILE A 16 -7.35 -5.07 -7.57
C ILE A 16 -7.20 -6.16 -6.51
N LEU A 17 -6.76 -5.82 -5.29
CA LEU A 17 -6.66 -6.78 -4.18
C LEU A 17 -8.04 -7.35 -3.80
N SER A 18 -9.08 -6.54 -3.82
CA SER A 18 -10.46 -6.96 -3.53
C SER A 18 -11.01 -7.91 -4.58
N VAL A 19 -10.79 -7.61 -5.86
CA VAL A 19 -11.18 -8.49 -6.98
C VAL A 19 -10.45 -9.82 -6.91
N ARG A 20 -9.18 -9.83 -6.52
CA ARG A 20 -8.42 -11.06 -6.28
C ARG A 20 -9.09 -11.96 -5.23
N ILE A 21 -9.55 -11.41 -4.13
CA ILE A 21 -10.25 -12.16 -3.07
C ILE A 21 -11.56 -12.74 -3.60
N ILE A 22 -12.35 -11.95 -4.34
CA ILE A 22 -13.61 -12.40 -4.93
C ILE A 22 -13.36 -13.54 -5.92
N ALA A 23 -12.33 -13.45 -6.74
CA ALA A 23 -11.94 -14.50 -7.67
C ALA A 23 -11.57 -15.80 -6.95
N LEU A 24 -10.78 -15.71 -5.87
CA LEU A 24 -10.37 -16.87 -5.07
C LEU A 24 -11.51 -17.51 -4.27
N ARG A 25 -12.57 -16.75 -3.99
CA ARG A 25 -13.81 -17.27 -3.38
C ARG A 25 -14.69 -18.04 -4.38
N GLY A 26 -14.29 -18.14 -5.64
CA GLY A 26 -14.96 -18.98 -6.64
C GLY A 26 -15.96 -18.25 -7.55
N ALA A 27 -15.90 -16.93 -7.65
CA ALA A 27 -16.72 -16.20 -8.62
C ALA A 27 -16.40 -16.64 -10.06
N SER A 28 -17.38 -17.23 -10.75
CA SER A 28 -17.18 -17.89 -12.05
C SER A 28 -16.72 -16.93 -13.13
N PHE A 29 -17.20 -15.67 -13.12
CA PHE A 29 -16.81 -14.64 -14.10
C PHE A 29 -15.41 -14.07 -13.86
N LEU A 30 -14.77 -14.36 -12.72
CA LEU A 30 -13.42 -13.93 -12.36
C LEU A 30 -12.40 -15.07 -12.31
N LYS A 31 -12.71 -16.24 -12.87
CA LYS A 31 -11.80 -17.39 -12.87
C LYS A 31 -10.41 -17.08 -13.43
N PHE A 32 -10.32 -16.20 -14.43
CA PHE A 32 -9.06 -15.76 -15.01
C PHE A 32 -8.15 -15.04 -14.00
N PHE A 33 -8.72 -14.46 -12.96
CA PHE A 33 -7.98 -13.74 -11.92
C PHE A 33 -7.67 -14.61 -10.68
N ALA A 34 -8.10 -15.86 -10.69
CA ALA A 34 -7.83 -16.85 -9.64
C ALA A 34 -6.57 -17.70 -9.92
N PHE A 35 -5.64 -17.19 -10.73
CA PHE A 35 -4.37 -17.88 -11.02
C PHE A 35 -3.52 -18.04 -9.72
N ASN A 36 -2.58 -18.99 -9.72
CA ASN A 36 -1.80 -19.38 -8.54
C ASN A 36 -2.69 -19.70 -7.31
N ASN A 37 -3.84 -20.30 -7.57
CA ASN A 37 -4.72 -20.76 -6.50
C ASN A 37 -4.22 -22.11 -5.96
N PHE A 38 -3.66 -22.11 -4.76
CA PHE A 38 -3.20 -23.29 -4.03
C PHE A 38 -4.08 -23.61 -2.83
N GLY A 39 -5.39 -23.30 -2.92
CA GLY A 39 -6.42 -23.63 -1.93
C GLY A 39 -6.63 -22.53 -0.88
N GLU A 40 -7.06 -22.95 0.31
CA GLU A 40 -7.43 -22.03 1.40
C GLU A 40 -6.29 -21.05 1.79
N LYS A 41 -5.04 -21.49 1.67
CA LYS A 41 -3.88 -20.62 1.94
C LYS A 41 -3.80 -19.44 0.98
N ALA A 42 -4.14 -19.62 -0.30
CA ALA A 42 -4.15 -18.52 -1.27
C ALA A 42 -5.17 -17.45 -0.90
N LEU A 43 -6.38 -17.86 -0.54
CA LEU A 43 -7.42 -16.95 -0.09
C LEU A 43 -7.02 -16.24 1.21
N SER A 44 -6.54 -16.99 2.21
CA SER A 44 -6.11 -16.41 3.49
C SER A 44 -5.01 -15.37 3.31
N ARG A 45 -4.02 -15.64 2.46
CA ARG A 45 -2.92 -14.70 2.14
C ARG A 45 -3.44 -13.45 1.45
N SER A 46 -4.36 -13.59 0.49
CA SER A 46 -4.95 -12.44 -0.22
C SER A 46 -5.79 -11.56 0.71
N VAL A 47 -6.55 -12.16 1.62
CA VAL A 47 -7.31 -11.43 2.65
C VAL A 47 -6.36 -10.64 3.57
N ARG A 48 -5.24 -11.25 3.97
CA ARG A 48 -4.24 -10.58 4.81
C ARG A 48 -3.49 -9.48 4.05
N ALA A 49 -3.24 -9.65 2.75
CA ALA A 49 -2.65 -8.60 1.92
C ALA A 49 -3.55 -7.36 1.86
N GLN A 50 -4.85 -7.56 1.65
CA GLN A 50 -5.82 -6.47 1.67
C GLN A 50 -5.95 -5.85 3.06
N GLY A 51 -6.06 -6.65 4.11
CA GLY A 51 -6.15 -6.17 5.50
C GLY A 51 -4.96 -5.30 5.89
N ASN A 52 -3.75 -5.76 5.59
CA ASN A 52 -2.53 -4.99 5.82
C ASN A 52 -2.50 -3.67 5.04
N PHE A 53 -3.01 -3.67 3.81
CA PHE A 53 -3.17 -2.45 3.04
C PHE A 53 -4.10 -1.45 3.73
N ILE A 54 -5.26 -1.91 4.19
CA ILE A 54 -6.28 -1.07 4.85
C ILE A 54 -5.77 -0.54 6.20
N GLU A 55 -4.95 -1.28 6.91
CA GLU A 55 -4.41 -0.88 8.21
C GLU A 55 -3.41 0.28 8.08
N TYR A 56 -2.51 0.26 7.10
CA TYR A 56 -1.41 1.24 6.99
C TYR A 56 -1.71 2.40 6.06
N THR A 57 -2.44 2.18 4.97
CA THR A 57 -2.62 3.18 3.92
C THR A 57 -3.34 4.44 4.38
N PRO A 58 -4.41 4.38 5.20
CA PRO A 58 -5.07 5.60 5.67
C PRO A 58 -4.13 6.51 6.47
N PHE A 59 -3.29 5.94 7.35
CA PHE A 59 -2.32 6.73 8.11
C PHE A 59 -1.31 7.43 7.22
N PHE A 60 -0.77 6.71 6.24
CA PHE A 60 0.15 7.31 5.27
C PHE A 60 -0.49 8.46 4.51
N LEU A 61 -1.72 8.26 4.00
CA LEU A 61 -2.43 9.27 3.20
C LEU A 61 -2.80 10.51 4.02
N ILE A 62 -3.17 10.34 5.29
CA ILE A 62 -3.43 11.46 6.21
C ILE A 62 -2.14 12.27 6.41
N LEU A 63 -1.02 11.61 6.71
CA LEU A 63 0.26 12.27 6.90
C LEU A 63 0.74 12.99 5.63
N LEU A 64 0.55 12.36 4.46
CA LEU A 64 0.87 12.94 3.17
C LEU A 64 0.04 14.18 2.88
N PHE A 65 -1.26 14.11 3.14
CA PHE A 65 -2.15 15.26 2.96
C PHE A 65 -1.79 16.42 3.88
N ILE A 66 -1.48 16.15 5.15
CA ILE A 66 -1.05 17.16 6.11
C ILE A 66 0.25 17.84 5.63
N ALA A 67 1.25 17.06 5.21
CA ALA A 67 2.50 17.60 4.69
C ALA A 67 2.27 18.47 3.45
N GLU A 68 1.43 18.01 2.51
CA GLU A 68 1.11 18.78 1.31
C GLU A 68 0.35 20.08 1.64
N PHE A 69 -0.60 20.00 2.56
CA PHE A 69 -1.39 21.16 2.99
C PHE A 69 -0.52 22.23 3.68
N ASN A 70 0.48 21.81 4.43
CA ASN A 70 1.46 22.70 5.06
C ASN A 70 2.50 23.27 4.09
N GLY A 71 2.43 22.93 2.80
CA GLY A 71 3.31 23.48 1.78
C GLY A 71 4.67 22.81 1.67
N SER A 72 4.81 21.59 2.14
CA SER A 72 6.05 20.81 2.03
C SER A 72 6.54 20.67 0.59
N HIS A 73 7.86 20.56 0.45
CA HIS A 73 8.50 20.56 -0.87
C HIS A 73 8.02 19.40 -1.77
N PRO A 74 7.55 19.67 -3.00
CA PRO A 74 6.95 18.64 -3.85
C PRO A 74 7.84 17.42 -4.12
N HIS A 75 9.16 17.61 -4.28
CA HIS A 75 10.08 16.49 -4.52
C HIS A 75 10.11 15.51 -3.34
N PHE A 76 10.04 15.98 -2.10
CA PHE A 76 9.96 15.12 -0.93
C PHE A 76 8.64 14.32 -0.93
N LEU A 77 7.52 14.98 -1.20
CA LEU A 77 6.21 14.35 -1.27
C LEU A 77 6.15 13.27 -2.36
N TYR A 78 6.70 13.55 -3.55
CA TYR A 78 6.80 12.53 -4.61
C TYR A 78 7.68 11.36 -4.20
N LEU A 79 8.86 11.63 -3.62
CA LEU A 79 9.78 10.58 -3.18
C LEU A 79 9.12 9.61 -2.20
N VAL A 80 8.56 10.14 -1.11
CA VAL A 80 7.95 9.31 -0.06
C VAL A 80 6.72 8.58 -0.56
N SER A 81 5.93 9.19 -1.45
CA SER A 81 4.75 8.58 -2.05
C SER A 81 5.12 7.47 -3.02
N CYS A 82 6.16 7.64 -3.84
CA CYS A 82 6.67 6.59 -4.72
C CYS A 82 7.20 5.40 -3.91
N LEU A 83 7.98 5.65 -2.86
CA LEU A 83 8.46 4.59 -1.96
C LEU A 83 7.30 3.83 -1.33
N TYR A 84 6.28 4.55 -0.86
CA TYR A 84 5.08 3.93 -0.29
C TYR A 84 4.31 3.10 -1.33
N LEU A 85 4.09 3.64 -2.52
CA LEU A 85 3.41 2.91 -3.60
C LEU A 85 4.15 1.62 -3.96
N ILE A 86 5.48 1.69 -4.16
CA ILE A 86 6.32 0.52 -4.43
C ILE A 86 6.17 -0.51 -3.30
N SER A 87 6.20 -0.07 -2.05
CA SER A 87 6.04 -0.95 -0.89
C SER A 87 4.72 -1.71 -0.91
N ARG A 88 3.63 -1.03 -1.28
CA ARG A 88 2.28 -1.63 -1.37
C ARG A 88 2.14 -2.61 -2.52
N LEU A 89 2.74 -2.28 -3.68
CA LEU A 89 2.78 -3.21 -4.81
C LEU A 89 3.60 -4.46 -4.47
N MET A 90 4.79 -4.29 -3.90
CA MET A 90 5.63 -5.43 -3.49
C MET A 90 4.91 -6.34 -2.49
N HIS A 91 4.36 -5.77 -1.43
CA HIS A 91 3.67 -6.54 -0.40
C HIS A 91 2.40 -7.22 -0.95
N GLY A 92 1.58 -6.48 -1.71
CA GLY A 92 0.33 -7.00 -2.26
C GLY A 92 0.57 -8.11 -3.30
N ILE A 93 1.56 -7.95 -4.19
CA ILE A 93 1.92 -8.96 -5.19
C ILE A 93 2.52 -10.19 -4.48
N GLY A 94 3.50 -9.99 -3.62
CA GLY A 94 4.21 -11.09 -2.96
C GLY A 94 3.34 -11.90 -2.01
N PHE A 95 2.35 -11.28 -1.39
CA PHE A 95 1.48 -11.92 -0.42
C PHE A 95 0.12 -12.32 -0.98
N GLY A 96 -0.44 -11.52 -1.90
CA GLY A 96 -1.77 -11.75 -2.45
C GLY A 96 -1.80 -12.60 -3.73
N PHE A 97 -0.73 -12.61 -4.54
CA PHE A 97 -0.71 -13.26 -5.85
C PHE A 97 0.31 -14.38 -6.00
N MET A 98 1.32 -14.44 -5.13
CA MET A 98 2.39 -15.44 -5.22
C MET A 98 2.29 -16.45 -4.08
N ARG A 99 2.68 -17.70 -4.37
CA ARG A 99 2.68 -18.76 -3.38
C ARG A 99 3.73 -18.53 -2.28
N HIS A 100 4.92 -18.08 -2.68
CA HIS A 100 6.03 -17.83 -1.78
C HIS A 100 6.95 -16.77 -2.34
N SER A 101 7.05 -15.64 -1.68
CA SER A 101 7.99 -14.57 -2.03
C SER A 101 8.36 -13.77 -0.78
N PRO A 102 9.30 -14.30 0.03
CA PRO A 102 9.72 -13.62 1.25
C PRO A 102 10.34 -12.25 0.98
N PHE A 103 11.07 -12.10 -0.12
CA PHE A 103 11.67 -10.83 -0.52
C PHE A 103 10.62 -9.73 -0.73
N LEU A 104 9.58 -10.00 -1.53
CA LEU A 104 8.52 -9.02 -1.79
C LEU A 104 7.68 -8.73 -0.54
N ARG A 105 7.42 -9.74 0.27
CA ARG A 105 6.64 -9.60 1.50
C ARG A 105 7.39 -8.77 2.54
N VAL A 106 8.62 -9.17 2.88
CA VAL A 106 9.43 -8.49 3.91
C VAL A 106 9.91 -7.14 3.42
N GLY A 107 10.38 -7.04 2.19
CA GLY A 107 10.80 -5.79 1.57
C GLY A 107 9.66 -4.78 1.48
N GLY A 108 8.46 -5.22 1.07
CA GLY A 108 7.28 -4.38 1.04
C GLY A 108 6.89 -3.86 2.43
N THR A 109 6.90 -4.71 3.45
CA THR A 109 6.61 -4.30 4.84
C THR A 109 7.65 -3.30 5.36
N THR A 110 8.93 -3.57 5.13
CA THR A 110 10.02 -2.69 5.54
C THR A 110 9.91 -1.31 4.89
N LEU A 111 9.70 -1.26 3.57
CA LEU A 111 9.52 0.02 2.86
C LEU A 111 8.26 0.77 3.32
N THR A 112 7.20 0.05 3.69
CA THR A 112 6.00 0.67 4.28
C THR A 112 6.34 1.41 5.56
N PHE A 113 7.04 0.74 6.48
CA PHE A 113 7.43 1.34 7.75
C PHE A 113 8.38 2.52 7.57
N VAL A 114 9.36 2.37 6.68
CA VAL A 114 10.30 3.46 6.35
C VAL A 114 9.54 4.67 5.79
N SER A 115 8.64 4.48 4.85
CA SER A 115 7.87 5.58 4.24
C SER A 115 6.98 6.31 5.26
N ILE A 116 6.29 5.56 6.12
CA ILE A 116 5.44 6.16 7.17
C ILE A 116 6.31 6.90 8.19
N LEU A 117 7.43 6.31 8.61
CA LEU A 117 8.35 6.95 9.54
C LEU A 117 8.93 8.25 8.96
N MET A 118 9.36 8.22 7.70
CA MET A 118 9.90 9.42 7.03
C MET A 118 8.92 10.58 7.06
N ILE A 119 7.68 10.34 6.63
CA ILE A 119 6.69 11.43 6.56
C ILE A 119 6.22 11.87 7.96
N ALA A 120 6.12 10.95 8.93
CA ALA A 120 5.76 11.28 10.29
C ALA A 120 6.83 12.15 10.98
N VAL A 121 8.10 11.75 10.88
CA VAL A 121 9.23 12.54 11.42
C VAL A 121 9.33 13.90 10.74
N PHE A 122 9.13 13.94 9.44
CA PHE A 122 9.13 15.19 8.69
C PHE A 122 8.02 16.15 9.18
N ASN A 123 6.80 15.69 9.34
CA ASN A 123 5.70 16.51 9.84
C ASN A 123 5.96 17.01 11.28
N ILE A 124 6.54 16.17 12.15
CA ILE A 124 6.95 16.58 13.50
C ILE A 124 8.01 17.68 13.42
N TYR A 125 9.02 17.50 12.56
CA TYR A 125 10.08 18.49 12.38
C TYR A 125 9.53 19.85 11.90
N GLU A 126 8.63 19.86 10.93
CA GLU A 126 7.99 21.09 10.44
C GLU A 126 7.25 21.84 11.56
N VAL A 127 6.51 21.12 12.39
CA VAL A 127 5.80 21.72 13.54
C VAL A 127 6.78 22.32 14.54
N ILE A 128 7.83 21.59 14.93
CA ILE A 128 8.82 22.07 15.90
C ILE A 128 9.59 23.28 15.37
N SER A 129 9.93 23.27 14.06
CA SER A 129 10.68 24.36 13.44
C SER A 129 9.86 25.64 13.20
N SER A 130 8.54 25.56 13.33
CA SER A 130 7.63 26.71 13.20
C SER A 130 7.42 27.48 14.50
N PHE A 131 7.93 26.95 15.63
CA PHE A 131 7.94 27.64 16.92
C PHE A 131 9.22 28.43 17.14
#